data_b4e81447bc82f9ef152e186fb703c453
#
_entry.id   b4e81447bc82f9ef152e186fb703c453
#
_cell.length_a   1.000
_cell.length_b   1.000
_cell.length_c   1.000
_cell.angle_alpha   90.00
_cell.angle_beta   90.00
_cell.angle_gamma   90.00
#
_symmetry.space_group_name_H-M   'P 1'
#
loop_
_entity.id
_entity.type
_entity.pdbx_description
1 polymer ?
#
loop_
_entity_poly.entity_id
_entity_poly.type
_entity_poly.pdbx_seq_one_letter_code
_entity_poly.pdbx_strand_id
1 'polypeptide(L)'
;MRRDEIIEALRRFKEGNQQRYCIEKIGIFGSTVRGDMNHESDIDVVVVLEKQDLFSLIGIKQDLEERFGLPVDIVSYREKMNNYLKRRIEDEALYA
;
A
#
# COMPACT_ATOMS: atom_id res chain seq x y z
N MET A 1 -6.42 0.57 13.71
CA MET A 1 -5.48 -0.57 13.56
C MET A 1 -4.08 -0.12 13.88
N ARG A 2 -3.32 -1.00 14.46
CA ARG A 2 -1.91 -0.72 14.74
C ARG A 2 -1.07 -0.95 13.49
N ARG A 3 0.05 -0.25 13.41
CA ARG A 3 0.97 -0.38 12.27
C ARG A 3 1.39 -1.83 12.02
N ASP A 4 1.72 -2.56 13.09
CA ASP A 4 2.16 -3.96 12.98
C ASP A 4 1.07 -4.85 12.41
N GLU A 5 -0.18 -4.60 12.78
CA GLU A 5 -1.31 -5.35 12.27
C GLU A 5 -1.51 -5.10 10.77
N ILE A 6 -1.33 -3.85 10.35
CA ILE A 6 -1.44 -3.48 8.93
C ILE A 6 -0.34 -4.18 8.12
N ILE A 7 0.89 -4.12 8.60
CA ILE A 7 2.03 -4.76 7.92
C ILE A 7 1.80 -6.26 7.77
N GLU A 8 1.34 -6.93 8.82
CA GLU A 8 1.09 -8.36 8.77
C GLU A 8 -0.03 -8.70 7.77
N ALA A 9 -1.10 -7.90 7.77
CA ALA A 9 -2.20 -8.09 6.84
C ALA A 9 -1.74 -7.90 5.40
N LEU A 10 -0.88 -6.91 5.14
CA LEU A 10 -0.33 -6.67 3.81
C LEU A 10 0.56 -7.83 3.36
N ARG A 11 1.33 -8.40 4.27
CA ARG A 11 2.16 -9.55 3.95
C ARG A 11 1.32 -10.73 3.49
N ARG A 12 0.27 -11.04 4.24
CA ARG A 12 -0.65 -12.12 3.91
C ARG A 12 -1.37 -11.86 2.59
N PHE A 13 -1.78 -10.62 2.38
CA PHE A 13 -2.42 -10.22 1.14
C PHE A 13 -1.49 -10.42 -0.05
N LYS A 14 -0.24 -9.99 0.07
CA LYS A 14 0.75 -10.16 -0.99
C LYS A 14 0.95 -11.63 -1.32
N GLU A 15 1.13 -12.46 -0.30
CA GLU A 15 1.35 -13.90 -0.48
C GLU A 15 0.17 -14.56 -1.20
N GLY A 16 -1.05 -14.17 -0.85
CA GLY A 16 -2.25 -14.75 -1.45
C GLY A 16 -2.60 -14.23 -2.82
N ASN A 17 -2.07 -13.07 -3.22
CA ASN A 17 -2.46 -12.40 -4.46
C ASN A 17 -1.28 -12.03 -5.36
N GLN A 18 -0.10 -12.53 -5.07
CA GLN A 18 1.11 -12.15 -5.80
C GLN A 18 0.99 -12.42 -7.29
N GLN A 19 0.46 -13.57 -7.67
CA GLN A 19 0.30 -13.93 -9.06
C GLN A 19 -0.86 -13.19 -9.72
N ARG A 20 -1.95 -13.01 -8.98
CA ARG A 20 -3.14 -12.34 -9.50
C ARG A 20 -2.88 -10.91 -9.90
N TYR A 21 -2.13 -10.17 -9.10
CA TYR A 21 -1.88 -8.75 -9.31
C TYR A 21 -0.45 -8.44 -9.70
N CYS A 22 0.41 -9.44 -9.79
CA CYS A 22 1.83 -9.27 -10.11
C CYS A 22 2.51 -8.30 -9.14
N ILE A 23 2.25 -8.48 -7.85
CA ILE A 23 2.81 -7.61 -6.80
C ILE A 23 4.26 -7.99 -6.54
N GLU A 24 5.16 -7.05 -6.77
CA GLU A 24 6.56 -7.24 -6.43
C GLU A 24 6.83 -6.86 -4.98
N LYS A 25 6.29 -5.74 -4.53
CA LYS A 25 6.40 -5.27 -3.16
C LYS A 25 5.11 -4.57 -2.76
N ILE A 26 4.79 -4.60 -1.48
CA ILE A 26 3.67 -3.86 -0.91
C ILE A 26 4.07 -3.37 0.48
N GLY A 27 3.67 -2.15 0.81
CA GLY A 27 4.02 -1.57 2.11
C GLY A 27 3.15 -0.38 2.45
N ILE A 28 3.56 0.32 3.50
CA ILE A 28 2.87 1.52 3.98
C ILE A 28 3.83 2.71 3.99
N PHE A 29 3.26 3.92 3.94
CA PHE A 29 4.04 5.15 4.03
C PHE A 29 3.21 6.24 4.69
N GLY A 30 3.78 7.44 4.83
CA GLY A 30 3.07 8.60 5.35
C GLY A 30 2.60 8.44 6.79
N SER A 31 1.39 8.91 7.08
CA SER A 31 0.85 8.90 8.44
C SER A 31 0.69 7.48 9.01
N THR A 32 0.49 6.51 8.14
CA THR A 32 0.38 5.11 8.55
C THR A 32 1.67 4.61 9.19
N VAL A 33 2.81 5.00 8.62
CA VAL A 33 4.13 4.65 9.19
C VAL A 33 4.39 5.39 10.49
N ARG A 34 4.05 6.69 10.53
CA ARG A 34 4.31 7.52 11.70
C ARG A 34 3.42 7.20 12.88
N GLY A 35 2.34 6.46 12.66
CA GLY A 35 1.41 6.13 13.73
C GLY A 35 0.46 7.26 14.10
N ASP A 36 0.34 8.28 13.26
CA ASP A 36 -0.52 9.44 13.48
C ASP A 36 -1.97 9.19 13.08
N MET A 37 -2.32 7.94 12.88
CA MET A 37 -3.64 7.55 12.42
C MET A 37 -4.69 7.75 13.51
N ASN A 38 -5.84 8.26 13.09
CA ASN A 38 -7.05 8.26 13.90
C ASN A 38 -8.11 7.43 13.16
N HIS A 39 -9.32 7.38 13.70
CA HIS A 39 -10.41 6.57 13.12
C HIS A 39 -10.83 7.00 11.71
N GLU A 40 -10.49 8.22 11.33
CA GLU A 40 -10.89 8.78 10.04
C GLU A 40 -9.74 8.82 9.03
N SER A 41 -8.53 8.45 9.45
CA SER A 41 -7.37 8.51 8.58
C SER A 41 -7.39 7.38 7.56
N ASP A 42 -7.01 7.70 6.32
CA ASP A 42 -6.81 6.70 5.28
C ASP A 42 -5.53 5.93 5.56
N ILE A 43 -5.53 4.67 5.13
CA ILE A 43 -4.32 3.86 5.20
C ILE A 43 -3.52 4.12 3.92
N ASP A 44 -2.32 4.64 4.06
CA ASP A 44 -1.44 4.95 2.92
C ASP A 44 -0.65 3.70 2.54
N VAL A 45 -0.97 3.14 1.37
CA VAL A 45 -0.35 1.91 0.88
C VAL A 45 0.44 2.19 -0.38
N VAL A 46 1.65 1.67 -0.45
CA VAL A 46 2.47 1.72 -1.65
C VAL A 46 2.65 0.31 -2.20
N VAL A 47 2.52 0.15 -3.51
CA VAL A 47 2.76 -1.11 -4.19
C VAL A 47 3.78 -0.92 -5.29
N VAL A 48 4.59 -1.95 -5.51
CA VAL A 48 5.48 -2.04 -6.66
C VAL A 48 4.97 -3.23 -7.48
N LEU A 49 4.48 -2.96 -8.67
CA LEU A 49 3.94 -3.99 -9.56
C LEU A 49 4.96 -4.30 -10.65
N GLU A 50 5.02 -5.57 -11.04
CA GLU A 50 5.88 -5.98 -12.16
C GLU A 50 5.42 -5.33 -13.46
N LYS A 51 4.11 -5.15 -13.61
CA LYS A 51 3.51 -4.46 -14.76
C LYS A 51 2.54 -3.42 -14.25
N GLN A 52 2.64 -2.21 -14.76
CA GLN A 52 1.72 -1.13 -14.41
C GLN A 52 0.35 -1.43 -15.02
N ASP A 53 -0.63 -1.64 -14.15
CA ASP A 53 -1.99 -1.99 -14.56
C ASP A 53 -2.98 -1.31 -13.61
N LEU A 54 -3.73 -0.37 -14.17
CA LEU A 54 -4.71 0.39 -13.40
C LEU A 54 -5.78 -0.52 -12.79
N PHE A 55 -6.20 -1.55 -13.51
CA PHE A 55 -7.21 -2.48 -13.00
C PHE A 55 -6.69 -3.25 -11.79
N SER A 56 -5.41 -3.63 -11.81
CA SER A 56 -4.80 -4.27 -10.64
C SER A 56 -4.77 -3.34 -9.44
N LEU A 57 -4.44 -2.06 -9.65
CA LEU A 57 -4.43 -1.08 -8.56
C LEU A 57 -5.82 -0.93 -7.95
N ILE A 58 -6.86 -0.83 -8.78
CA ILE A 58 -8.23 -0.71 -8.32
C ILE A 58 -8.63 -1.96 -7.52
N GLY A 59 -8.29 -3.13 -8.02
CA GLY A 59 -8.58 -4.39 -7.35
C GLY A 59 -7.89 -4.51 -5.99
N ILE A 60 -6.62 -4.15 -5.93
CA ILE A 60 -5.86 -4.17 -4.69
C ILE A 60 -6.48 -3.21 -3.67
N LYS A 61 -6.81 -1.99 -4.10
CA LYS A 61 -7.43 -0.99 -3.24
C LYS A 61 -8.74 -1.52 -2.66
N GLN A 62 -9.62 -2.04 -3.51
CA GLN A 62 -10.91 -2.55 -3.06
C GLN A 62 -10.76 -3.74 -2.10
N ASP A 63 -9.88 -4.67 -2.41
CA ASP A 63 -9.65 -5.82 -1.56
C ASP A 63 -9.11 -5.41 -0.18
N LEU A 64 -8.20 -4.43 -0.15
CA LEU A 64 -7.64 -3.95 1.10
C LEU A 64 -8.65 -3.16 1.91
N GLU A 65 -9.46 -2.33 1.26
CA GLU A 65 -10.53 -1.59 1.96
C GLU A 65 -11.53 -2.54 2.60
N GLU A 66 -11.87 -3.60 1.90
CA GLU A 66 -12.77 -4.62 2.42
C GLU A 66 -12.15 -5.34 3.62
N ARG A 67 -10.86 -5.65 3.53
CA ARG A 67 -10.12 -6.34 4.58
C ARG A 67 -9.95 -5.49 5.84
N PHE A 68 -9.65 -4.20 5.67
CA PHE A 68 -9.39 -3.30 6.80
C PHE A 68 -10.64 -2.61 7.32
N GLY A 69 -11.68 -2.50 6.51
CA GLY A 69 -12.86 -1.72 6.87
C GLY A 69 -12.57 -0.22 6.95
N LEU A 70 -11.54 0.26 6.29
CA LEU A 70 -11.10 1.65 6.27
C LEU A 70 -10.74 2.05 4.84
N PRO A 71 -10.84 3.35 4.51
CA PRO A 71 -10.38 3.82 3.21
C PRO A 71 -8.88 3.57 3.03
N VAL A 72 -8.49 3.20 1.83
CA VAL A 72 -7.09 2.96 1.47
C VAL A 72 -6.71 3.91 0.36
N ASP A 73 -5.61 4.63 0.57
CA ASP A 73 -5.01 5.48 -0.45
C ASP A 73 -3.83 4.72 -1.03
N ILE A 74 -3.96 4.24 -2.27
CA ILE A 74 -2.96 3.38 -2.88
C ILE A 74 -2.15 4.13 -3.91
N VAL A 75 -0.83 3.94 -3.85
CA VAL A 75 0.10 4.55 -4.79
C VAL A 75 0.96 3.45 -5.39
N SER A 76 1.10 3.48 -6.72
CA SER A 76 2.02 2.59 -7.43
C SER A 76 3.37 3.28 -7.56
N TYR A 77 4.40 2.73 -6.93
CA TYR A 77 5.75 3.26 -7.05
C TYR A 77 6.31 2.90 -8.43
N ARG A 78 6.83 3.90 -9.13
CA ARG A 78 7.44 3.71 -10.45
C ARG A 78 8.49 4.78 -10.68
N GLU A 79 9.36 4.51 -11.64
CA GLU A 79 10.48 5.37 -11.98
C GLU A 79 10.00 6.79 -12.35
N LYS A 80 8.97 6.86 -13.20
CA LYS A 80 8.40 8.13 -13.67
C LYS A 80 7.13 8.44 -12.91
N MET A 81 7.28 9.12 -11.79
CA MET A 81 6.15 9.58 -10.97
C MET A 81 6.50 10.93 -10.37
N ASN A 82 5.55 11.55 -9.67
CA ASN A 82 5.78 12.82 -8.99
C ASN A 82 7.01 12.72 -8.08
N ASN A 83 7.98 13.58 -8.26
CA ASN A 83 9.26 13.51 -7.53
C ASN A 83 9.09 13.67 -6.02
N TYR A 84 8.19 14.52 -5.58
CA TYR A 84 7.94 14.74 -4.15
C TYR A 84 7.40 13.46 -3.50
N LEU A 85 6.39 12.86 -4.13
CA LEU A 85 5.79 11.63 -3.64
C LEU A 85 6.79 10.47 -3.67
N LYS A 86 7.56 10.39 -4.75
CA LYS A 86 8.58 9.34 -4.89
C LYS A 86 9.60 9.42 -3.76
N ARG A 87 10.07 10.63 -3.44
CA ARG A 87 11.03 10.84 -2.37
C ARG A 87 10.44 10.48 -1.01
N ARG A 88 9.17 10.86 -0.77
CA ARG A 88 8.50 10.51 0.48
C ARG A 88 8.44 8.99 0.66
N ILE A 89 8.08 8.27 -0.40
CA ILE A 89 8.01 6.82 -0.35
C ILE A 89 9.39 6.22 -0.09
N GLU A 90 10.41 6.70 -0.80
CA GLU A 90 11.78 6.20 -0.61
C GLU A 90 12.28 6.42 0.81
N ASP A 91 11.91 7.54 1.42
CA ASP A 91 12.36 7.89 2.78
C ASP A 91 11.53 7.22 3.87
N GLU A 92 10.24 7.02 3.66
CA GLU A 92 9.31 6.63 4.72
C GLU A 92 8.77 5.20 4.61
N ALA A 93 8.75 4.60 3.43
CA ALA A 93 8.03 3.34 3.23
C ALA A 93 8.59 2.19 4.06
N LEU A 94 7.66 1.41 4.62
CA LEU A 94 7.96 0.14 5.27
C LEU A 94 7.26 -0.95 4.48
N TYR A 95 8.03 -1.83 3.88
CA TYR A 95 7.50 -2.92 3.06
C TYR A 95 7.22 -4.16 3.90
N ALA A 96 6.14 -4.82 3.55
CA ALA A 96 5.75 -6.08 4.20
C ALA A 96 6.49 -7.28 3.63
#